data_b8ca62b77387ab2b633a41c0658032bd
#
_entry.id   b8ca62b77387ab2b633a41c0658032bd
#
_cell.length_a   1.000
_cell.length_b   1.000
_cell.length_c   1.000
_cell.angle_alpha   90.00
_cell.angle_beta   90.00
_cell.angle_gamma   90.00
#
_symmetry.space_group_name_H-M   'P 1'
#
loop_
_entity.id
_entity.type
_entity.pdbx_description
1 polymer ?
#
loop_
_entity_poly.entity_id
_entity_poly.type
_entity_poly.pdbx_seq_one_letter_code
_entity_poly.pdbx_strand_id
1 'polypeptide(L)'
;MRTAAVVAGLGIAGTLAAAGVGAAHAGTLPVNHPGEPTVAMTITNRTNHTEFYAGGTPGSGQWINAPQFALAPGASEVVTASAPNAPSETVFVNYQVGAFGPRAIYELENVRGDVNTNMTGTTGGHYFVNASVASGFPNANAVYDLW
;
A
#
# COMPACT_ATOMS: atom_id res chain seq x y z
N MET A 1 -26.30 -14.02 -60.71
CA MET A 1 -26.43 -13.54 -59.36
C MET A 1 -25.19 -13.94 -58.61
N ARG A 2 -24.33 -12.98 -58.26
CA ARG A 2 -23.09 -13.22 -57.49
C ARG A 2 -23.22 -12.47 -56.18
N THR A 3 -23.29 -13.22 -55.09
CA THR A 3 -23.36 -12.70 -53.72
C THR A 3 -21.95 -12.35 -53.27
N ALA A 4 -21.69 -11.10 -52.95
CA ALA A 4 -20.45 -10.64 -52.35
C ALA A 4 -20.54 -10.82 -50.84
N ALA A 5 -19.59 -11.57 -50.28
CA ALA A 5 -19.40 -11.68 -48.82
C ALA A 5 -18.61 -10.47 -48.34
N VAL A 6 -19.18 -9.70 -47.44
CA VAL A 6 -18.50 -8.63 -46.70
C VAL A 6 -17.86 -9.24 -45.48
N VAL A 7 -16.51 -9.24 -45.44
CA VAL A 7 -15.76 -9.60 -44.25
C VAL A 7 -15.63 -8.34 -43.41
N ALA A 8 -16.37 -8.29 -42.29
CA ALA A 8 -16.22 -7.27 -41.30
C ALA A 8 -14.98 -7.58 -40.47
N GLY A 9 -13.92 -6.81 -40.65
CA GLY A 9 -12.72 -6.84 -39.82
C GLY A 9 -13.05 -6.31 -38.44
N LEU A 10 -12.96 -7.17 -37.42
CA LEU A 10 -13.05 -6.77 -36.01
C LEU A 10 -11.71 -6.16 -35.62
N GLY A 11 -11.61 -4.84 -35.68
CA GLY A 11 -10.50 -4.10 -35.10
C GLY A 11 -10.58 -4.17 -33.58
N ILE A 12 -9.68 -4.92 -32.97
CA ILE A 12 -9.47 -4.87 -31.53
C ILE A 12 -8.70 -3.57 -31.25
N ALA A 13 -9.44 -2.52 -30.96
CA ALA A 13 -8.86 -1.33 -30.33
C ALA A 13 -8.50 -1.71 -28.89
N GLY A 14 -7.25 -2.08 -28.69
CA GLY A 14 -6.66 -2.21 -27.36
C GLY A 14 -6.66 -0.84 -26.70
N THR A 15 -7.65 -0.55 -25.89
CA THR A 15 -7.59 0.55 -24.94
C THR A 15 -6.53 0.18 -23.93
N LEU A 16 -5.34 0.75 -24.08
CA LEU A 16 -4.41 0.93 -22.98
C LEU A 16 -5.16 1.81 -21.97
N ALA A 17 -5.79 1.16 -20.99
CA ALA A 17 -6.20 1.84 -19.79
C ALA A 17 -4.91 2.35 -19.17
N ALA A 18 -4.61 3.64 -19.38
CA ALA A 18 -3.73 4.34 -18.48
C ALA A 18 -4.35 4.14 -17.11
N ALA A 19 -3.70 3.31 -16.28
CA ALA A 19 -4.01 3.23 -14.88
C ALA A 19 -3.79 4.66 -14.36
N GLY A 20 -4.88 5.40 -14.26
CA GLY A 20 -4.87 6.69 -13.61
C GLY A 20 -4.29 6.43 -12.23
N VAL A 21 -3.23 7.15 -11.88
CA VAL A 21 -2.72 7.21 -10.51
C VAL A 21 -3.84 7.88 -9.69
N GLY A 22 -4.94 7.14 -9.46
CA GLY A 22 -5.91 7.51 -8.47
C GLY A 22 -5.16 7.52 -7.16
N ALA A 23 -5.18 8.66 -6.47
CA ALA A 23 -4.70 8.69 -5.10
C ALA A 23 -5.38 7.51 -4.37
N ALA A 24 -4.58 6.51 -3.99
CA ALA A 24 -5.09 5.42 -3.22
C ALA A 24 -5.51 6.02 -1.88
N HIS A 25 -6.80 6.22 -1.70
CA HIS A 25 -7.34 6.56 -0.40
C HIS A 25 -7.28 5.30 0.44
N ALA A 26 -6.64 5.39 1.60
CA ALA A 26 -6.75 4.36 2.61
C ALA A 26 -8.26 4.15 2.88
N GLY A 27 -8.81 3.12 2.29
CA GLY A 27 -10.24 2.82 2.39
C GLY A 27 -10.58 2.38 3.81
N THR A 28 -11.81 2.60 4.22
CA THR A 28 -12.32 2.01 5.45
C THR A 28 -12.35 0.50 5.27
N LEU A 29 -11.58 -0.23 6.08
CA LEU A 29 -11.63 -1.68 6.09
C LEU A 29 -12.98 -2.19 6.61
N PRO A 30 -13.51 -3.26 6.03
CA PRO A 30 -14.68 -3.91 6.61
C PRO A 30 -14.30 -4.46 7.99
N VAL A 31 -14.94 -3.94 9.03
CA VAL A 31 -14.77 -4.40 10.41
C VAL A 31 -15.82 -5.46 10.70
N ASN A 32 -15.39 -6.67 11.00
CA ASN A 32 -16.29 -7.77 11.31
C ASN A 32 -16.79 -7.73 12.79
N HIS A 33 -15.97 -7.15 13.67
CA HIS A 33 -16.30 -7.04 15.10
C HIS A 33 -16.08 -5.58 15.57
N PRO A 34 -17.02 -5.00 16.31
CA PRO A 34 -16.84 -3.66 16.86
C PRO A 34 -15.60 -3.57 17.76
N GLY A 35 -14.75 -2.56 17.49
CA GLY A 35 -13.51 -2.34 18.26
C GLY A 35 -12.31 -3.19 17.82
N GLU A 36 -12.45 -3.98 16.77
CA GLU A 36 -11.37 -4.72 16.14
C GLU A 36 -10.32 -3.76 15.58
N PRO A 37 -9.03 -3.91 15.97
CA PRO A 37 -7.96 -3.12 15.37
C PRO A 37 -7.79 -3.46 13.89
N THR A 38 -7.81 -2.43 13.05
CA THR A 38 -7.50 -2.54 11.61
C THR A 38 -6.52 -1.45 11.20
N VAL A 39 -5.68 -1.77 10.25
CA VAL A 39 -4.66 -0.88 9.70
C VAL A 39 -4.81 -0.78 8.19
N ALA A 40 -4.75 0.44 7.67
CA ALA A 40 -4.61 0.70 6.26
C ALA A 40 -3.44 1.68 6.02
N MET A 41 -2.46 1.25 5.24
CA MET A 41 -1.26 2.00 4.90
C MET A 41 -1.27 2.30 3.40
N THR A 42 -1.39 3.57 3.03
CA THR A 42 -1.19 3.99 1.64
C THR A 42 0.27 4.37 1.46
N ILE A 43 1.00 3.58 0.68
CA ILE A 43 2.44 3.77 0.42
C ILE A 43 2.60 4.26 -1.01
N THR A 44 3.29 5.39 -1.20
CA THR A 44 3.58 5.98 -2.51
C THR A 44 5.08 6.11 -2.71
N ASN A 45 5.57 5.52 -3.76
CA ASN A 45 6.96 5.65 -4.21
C ASN A 45 7.13 6.91 -5.06
N ARG A 46 7.70 7.98 -4.51
CA ARG A 46 8.02 9.24 -5.23
C ARG A 46 9.44 9.26 -5.77
N THR A 47 10.21 8.21 -5.54
CA THR A 47 11.59 8.10 -6.05
C THR A 47 11.61 7.74 -7.53
N ASN A 48 12.79 7.72 -8.12
CA ASN A 48 13.03 7.23 -9.48
C ASN A 48 13.48 5.76 -9.52
N HIS A 49 13.42 5.04 -8.39
CA HIS A 49 13.79 3.63 -8.25
C HIS A 49 12.58 2.79 -7.84
N THR A 50 12.53 1.56 -8.33
CA THR A 50 11.52 0.59 -7.86
C THR A 50 11.82 0.20 -6.42
N GLU A 51 10.81 0.18 -5.57
CA GLU A 51 10.85 -0.42 -4.25
C GLU A 51 10.54 -1.92 -4.37
N PHE A 52 11.42 -2.78 -3.84
CA PHE A 52 11.23 -4.24 -3.81
C PHE A 52 10.92 -4.70 -2.39
N TYR A 53 9.85 -5.46 -2.23
CA TYR A 53 9.44 -5.97 -0.92
C TYR A 53 10.57 -6.76 -0.26
N ALA A 54 10.95 -6.33 0.94
CA ALA A 54 12.07 -6.89 1.70
C ALA A 54 11.62 -7.52 3.02
N GLY A 55 10.31 -7.62 3.25
CA GLY A 55 9.71 -8.26 4.41
C GLY A 55 8.75 -7.34 5.15
N GLY A 56 7.98 -7.92 6.06
CA GLY A 56 7.01 -7.20 6.87
C GLY A 56 6.26 -8.14 7.81
N THR A 57 5.45 -7.55 8.67
CA THR A 57 4.58 -8.31 9.58
C THR A 57 3.25 -7.58 9.76
N PRO A 58 2.12 -8.31 9.78
CA PRO A 58 0.83 -7.76 10.15
C PRO A 58 0.65 -7.66 11.69
N GLY A 59 1.74 -7.72 12.47
CA GLY A 59 1.67 -7.66 13.92
C GLY A 59 0.99 -8.88 14.53
N SER A 60 0.04 -8.63 15.42
CA SER A 60 -0.79 -9.67 16.08
C SER A 60 -1.93 -10.18 15.20
N GLY A 61 -2.10 -9.61 14.02
CA GLY A 61 -3.20 -9.90 13.11
C GLY A 61 -2.78 -10.68 11.87
N GLN A 62 -3.51 -10.43 10.80
CA GLN A 62 -3.29 -11.03 9.50
C GLN A 62 -3.40 -9.98 8.39
N TRP A 63 -2.71 -10.22 7.28
CA TRP A 63 -2.89 -9.43 6.08
C TRP A 63 -4.30 -9.63 5.50
N ILE A 64 -4.98 -8.54 5.17
CA ILE A 64 -6.17 -8.52 4.31
C ILE A 64 -5.73 -8.25 2.89
N ASN A 65 -4.89 -7.24 2.69
CA ASN A 65 -4.19 -6.98 1.44
C ASN A 65 -2.70 -6.84 1.75
N ALA A 66 -1.93 -7.88 1.39
CA ALA A 66 -0.50 -7.93 1.65
C ALA A 66 0.27 -6.96 0.74
N PRO A 67 1.50 -6.51 1.15
CA PRO A 67 2.37 -5.69 0.32
C PRO A 67 2.65 -6.34 -1.04
N GLN A 68 2.71 -5.53 -2.10
CA GLN A 68 3.11 -5.98 -3.43
C GLN A 68 4.60 -6.32 -3.46
N PHE A 69 4.99 -7.24 -4.35
CA PHE A 69 6.40 -7.60 -4.53
C PHE A 69 7.27 -6.41 -4.97
N ALA A 70 6.73 -5.52 -5.79
CA ALA A 70 7.44 -4.37 -6.32
C ALA A 70 6.49 -3.18 -6.50
N LEU A 71 6.94 -2.01 -6.08
CA LEU A 71 6.26 -0.74 -6.24
C LEU A 71 7.09 0.17 -7.15
N ALA A 72 6.63 0.36 -8.37
CA ALA A 72 7.34 1.14 -9.40
C ALA A 72 7.44 2.64 -9.03
N PRO A 73 8.38 3.40 -9.61
CA PRO A 73 8.42 4.85 -9.50
C PRO A 73 7.07 5.50 -9.80
N GLY A 74 6.60 6.37 -8.92
CA GLY A 74 5.31 7.05 -9.01
C GLY A 74 4.08 6.19 -8.69
N ALA A 75 4.25 4.91 -8.42
CA ALA A 75 3.14 4.03 -8.05
C ALA A 75 2.76 4.14 -6.57
N SER A 76 1.53 3.75 -6.27
CA SER A 76 1.02 3.65 -4.91
C SER A 76 0.34 2.30 -4.70
N GLU A 77 0.36 1.84 -3.46
CA GLU A 77 -0.41 0.68 -3.01
C GLU A 77 -1.15 0.97 -1.71
N VAL A 78 -2.14 0.15 -1.39
CA VAL A 78 -2.78 0.15 -0.07
C VAL A 78 -2.56 -1.22 0.56
N VAL A 79 -1.81 -1.25 1.64
CA VAL A 79 -1.60 -2.44 2.47
C VAL A 79 -2.58 -2.40 3.62
N THR A 80 -3.24 -3.52 3.90
CA THR A 80 -4.24 -3.61 4.96
C THR A 80 -4.08 -4.86 5.81
N ALA A 81 -4.29 -4.71 7.11
CA ALA A 81 -4.24 -5.80 8.08
C ALA A 81 -5.36 -5.65 9.12
N SER A 82 -5.64 -6.72 9.84
CA SER A 82 -6.65 -6.75 10.90
C SER A 82 -6.26 -7.74 11.99
N ALA A 83 -6.50 -7.36 13.23
CA ALA A 83 -6.22 -8.17 14.42
C ALA A 83 -7.49 -8.38 15.28
N PRO A 84 -8.45 -9.24 14.83
CA PRO A 84 -9.78 -9.34 15.43
C PRO A 84 -9.78 -9.83 16.89
N ASN A 85 -8.73 -10.50 17.33
CA ASN A 85 -8.63 -11.06 18.67
C ASN A 85 -7.56 -10.38 19.55
N ALA A 86 -7.08 -9.21 19.12
CA ALA A 86 -6.04 -8.47 19.84
C ALA A 86 -6.53 -7.08 20.27
N PRO A 87 -5.99 -6.51 21.36
CA PRO A 87 -6.32 -5.16 21.80
C PRO A 87 -5.66 -4.07 20.96
N SER A 88 -4.66 -4.43 20.15
CA SER A 88 -3.83 -3.54 19.33
C SER A 88 -3.22 -4.27 18.16
N GLU A 89 -2.72 -3.51 17.19
CA GLU A 89 -2.02 -4.02 16.02
C GLU A 89 -0.88 -3.08 15.65
N THR A 90 0.29 -3.62 15.35
CA THR A 90 1.43 -2.85 14.82
C THR A 90 1.92 -3.52 13.56
N VAL A 91 1.81 -2.82 12.44
CA VAL A 91 2.14 -3.34 11.12
C VAL A 91 3.45 -2.73 10.64
N PHE A 92 4.34 -3.59 10.13
CA PHE A 92 5.55 -3.16 9.44
C PHE A 92 5.55 -3.64 8.00
N VAL A 93 5.96 -2.75 7.09
CA VAL A 93 6.25 -3.06 5.69
C VAL A 93 7.64 -2.52 5.37
N ASN A 94 8.50 -3.35 4.81
CA ASN A 94 9.85 -2.96 4.44
C ASN A 94 10.07 -3.15 2.95
N TYR A 95 10.59 -2.12 2.30
CA TYR A 95 11.01 -2.16 0.91
C TYR A 95 12.49 -1.83 0.79
N GLN A 96 13.16 -2.47 -0.15
CA GLN A 96 14.49 -2.07 -0.61
C GLN A 96 14.37 -1.14 -1.81
N VAL A 97 14.96 0.03 -1.73
CA VAL A 97 14.91 1.05 -2.79
C VAL A 97 15.97 0.73 -3.85
N GLY A 98 15.51 0.32 -5.05
CA GLY A 98 16.41 -0.22 -6.07
C GLY A 98 17.00 -1.58 -5.68
N ALA A 99 17.87 -2.12 -6.53
CA ALA A 99 18.43 -3.47 -6.34
C ALA A 99 19.40 -3.58 -5.15
N PHE A 100 20.07 -2.48 -4.76
CA PHE A 100 21.12 -2.47 -3.73
C PHE A 100 21.07 -1.24 -2.83
N GLY A 101 19.97 -0.51 -2.84
CA GLY A 101 19.79 0.72 -2.05
C GLY A 101 19.42 0.46 -0.60
N PRO A 102 19.14 1.53 0.16
CA PRO A 102 18.69 1.42 1.53
C PRO A 102 17.29 0.83 1.61
N ARG A 103 16.87 0.48 2.83
CA ARG A 103 15.50 0.08 3.11
C ARG A 103 14.66 1.28 3.48
N ALA A 104 13.45 1.33 2.94
CA ALA A 104 12.36 2.11 3.46
C ALA A 104 11.54 1.23 4.42
N ILE A 105 11.25 1.76 5.59
CA ILE A 105 10.51 1.09 6.67
C ILE A 105 9.25 1.91 6.89
N TYR A 106 8.10 1.28 6.74
CA TYR A 106 6.79 1.84 6.98
C TYR A 106 6.19 1.14 8.20
N GLU A 107 5.83 1.90 9.20
CA GLU A 107 5.23 1.38 10.42
C GLU A 107 3.92 2.12 10.71
N LEU A 108 2.91 1.37 11.14
CA LEU A 108 1.70 1.94 11.73
C LEU A 108 1.34 1.17 12.99
N GLU A 109 1.46 1.84 14.12
CA GLU A 109 0.98 1.36 15.41
C GLU A 109 -0.46 1.81 15.63
N ASN A 110 -1.33 0.85 15.92
CA ASN A 110 -2.76 1.08 16.19
C ASN A 110 -3.11 0.57 17.57
N VAL A 111 -2.89 1.42 18.56
CA VAL A 111 -3.21 1.19 19.98
C VAL A 111 -4.23 2.23 20.44
N ARG A 112 -5.13 1.86 21.32
CA ARG A 112 -6.12 2.79 21.87
C ARG A 112 -5.42 3.96 22.60
N GLY A 113 -5.62 5.15 22.09
CA GLY A 113 -5.02 6.38 22.62
C GLY A 113 -3.60 6.67 22.15
N ASP A 114 -3.00 5.77 21.36
CA ASP A 114 -1.68 5.96 20.76
C ASP A 114 -1.64 5.33 19.36
N VAL A 115 -1.93 6.14 18.34
CA VAL A 115 -1.79 5.75 16.94
C VAL A 115 -0.67 6.57 16.34
N ASN A 116 0.40 5.91 15.93
CA ASN A 116 1.61 6.59 15.49
C ASN A 116 2.38 5.82 14.40
N THR A 117 3.39 6.48 13.83
CA THR A 117 4.30 5.97 12.80
C THR A 117 5.77 6.21 13.18
N ASN A 118 6.07 6.13 14.48
CA ASN A 118 7.34 6.58 15.05
C ASN A 118 8.56 5.78 14.58
N MET A 119 8.37 4.54 14.10
CA MET A 119 9.45 3.71 13.59
C MET A 119 9.55 3.74 12.05
N THR A 120 8.81 4.65 11.41
CA THR A 120 8.90 4.88 9.97
C THR A 120 10.17 5.64 9.60
N GLY A 121 10.84 5.23 8.52
CA GLY A 121 12.05 5.91 8.06
C GLY A 121 12.81 5.12 6.99
N THR A 122 14.07 5.49 6.80
CA THR A 122 15.00 4.80 5.91
C THR A 122 16.27 4.41 6.61
N THR A 123 16.91 3.32 6.18
CA THR A 123 18.17 2.84 6.77
C THR A 123 19.40 3.63 6.31
N GLY A 124 19.23 4.64 5.50
CA GLY A 124 20.30 5.50 5.00
C GLY A 124 20.05 6.02 3.60
N GLY A 125 21.08 6.59 3.00
CA GLY A 125 21.01 7.20 1.68
C GLY A 125 20.41 8.60 1.71
N HIS A 126 19.86 9.00 0.55
CA HIS A 126 19.30 10.33 0.35
C HIS A 126 17.76 10.31 0.38
N TYR A 127 17.19 9.19 0.81
CA TYR A 127 15.75 9.00 0.86
C TYR A 127 15.18 9.37 2.23
N PHE A 128 13.95 9.84 2.24
CA PHE A 128 13.19 10.06 3.46
C PHE A 128 11.73 9.67 3.25
N VAL A 129 11.07 9.25 4.32
CA VAL A 129 9.65 8.95 4.33
C VAL A 129 8.91 10.07 5.03
N ASN A 130 7.94 10.66 4.33
CA ASN A 130 6.95 11.51 4.97
C ASN A 130 5.75 10.63 5.36
N ALA A 131 5.35 10.65 6.63
CA ALA A 131 4.25 9.86 7.16
C ALA A 131 3.20 10.77 7.81
N SER A 132 1.93 10.43 7.61
CA SER A 132 0.80 11.16 8.19
C SER A 132 -0.31 10.19 8.60
N VAL A 133 -0.70 10.23 9.87
CA VAL A 133 -1.84 9.47 10.39
C VAL A 133 -3.12 10.23 10.07
N ALA A 134 -4.05 9.58 9.39
CA ALA A 134 -5.33 10.17 8.95
C ALA A 134 -6.51 9.81 9.87
N SER A 135 -6.45 8.65 10.55
CA SER A 135 -7.46 8.23 11.51
C SER A 135 -6.88 7.36 12.61
N GLY A 136 -7.56 7.31 13.75
CA GLY A 136 -7.10 6.60 14.93
C GLY A 136 -7.82 5.28 15.20
N PHE A 137 -7.53 4.70 16.38
CA PHE A 137 -8.11 3.45 16.87
C PHE A 137 -9.66 3.46 16.83
N PRO A 138 -10.34 2.36 16.44
CA PRO A 138 -9.76 1.07 16.07
C PRO A 138 -9.30 0.95 14.62
N ASN A 139 -9.71 1.84 13.74
CA ASN A 139 -9.43 1.77 12.30
C ASN A 139 -8.39 2.82 11.92
N ALA A 140 -7.12 2.51 12.14
CA ALA A 140 -6.01 3.42 11.86
C ALA A 140 -5.68 3.46 10.37
N ASN A 141 -5.59 4.67 9.83
CA ASN A 141 -5.15 4.91 8.46
C ASN A 141 -3.93 5.83 8.46
N ALA A 142 -2.93 5.52 7.66
CA ALA A 142 -1.79 6.38 7.43
C ALA A 142 -1.39 6.43 5.96
N VAL A 143 -0.76 7.53 5.60
CA VAL A 143 -0.24 7.77 4.24
C VAL A 143 1.26 7.99 4.34
N TYR A 144 2.00 7.39 3.42
CA TYR A 144 3.45 7.45 3.34
C TYR A 144 3.87 7.84 1.93
N ASP A 145 4.78 8.80 1.84
CA ASP A 145 5.47 9.17 0.61
C ASP A 145 6.96 8.97 0.80
N LEU A 146 7.60 8.13 0.01
CA LEU A 146 9.05 7.98 -0.07
C LEU A 146 9.60 8.91 -1.15
N TRP A 147 10.61 9.73 -0.77
CA TRP A 147 11.28 10.68 -1.66
C TRP A 147 12.77 10.40 -1.77
#